data_53357f1bbca5de11bb96ca5bf525f90b
#
_entry.id   53357f1bbca5de11bb96ca5bf525f90b
#
_cell.length_a   1.000
_cell.length_b   1.000
_cell.length_c   1.000
_cell.angle_alpha   90.00
_cell.angle_beta   90.00
_cell.angle_gamma   90.00
#
_symmetry.space_group_name_H-M   'P 1'
#
loop_
_entity.id
_entity.type
_entity.pdbx_description
1 polymer ?
#
loop_
_entity_poly.entity_id
_entity_poly.type
_entity_poly.pdbx_seq_one_letter_code
_entity_poly.pdbx_strand_id
1 'polypeptide(L)'
;MRPVVPYVTAALLFGLGTYGVLRRRNAVLVLMAVELMLNAVNLILVTADATVRAALPHAGQVFALFVIVLAAAEIGVGLAIVLQLYRLRASVAVDEVPLTEPSLTGVPLTEPPAGGLAQAGTPTTGEVTR
;
A
#
# COMPACT_ATOMS: atom_id res chain seq x y z
N MET A 1 -0.10 -14.14 38.60
CA MET A 1 -0.27 -12.83 38.00
C MET A 1 -1.67 -12.75 37.42
N ARG A 2 -2.34 -11.60 37.49
CA ARG A 2 -3.68 -11.45 36.91
C ARG A 2 -3.56 -11.31 35.38
N PRO A 3 -4.12 -12.23 34.59
CA PRO A 3 -3.99 -12.18 33.11
C PRO A 3 -4.78 -11.03 32.47
N VAL A 4 -5.56 -10.32 33.26
CA VAL A 4 -6.39 -9.20 32.79
C VAL A 4 -5.55 -8.05 32.22
N VAL A 5 -4.41 -7.73 32.82
CA VAL A 5 -3.56 -6.62 32.39
C VAL A 5 -3.04 -6.82 30.95
N PRO A 6 -2.40 -7.95 30.59
CA PRO A 6 -1.95 -8.16 29.23
C PRO A 6 -3.10 -8.23 28.22
N TYR A 7 -4.27 -8.78 28.58
CA TYR A 7 -5.42 -8.78 27.67
C TYR A 7 -5.97 -7.39 27.41
N VAL A 8 -6.05 -6.54 28.43
CA VAL A 8 -6.46 -5.14 28.27
C VAL A 8 -5.45 -4.39 27.40
N THR A 9 -4.15 -4.60 27.63
CA THR A 9 -3.09 -3.99 26.82
C THR A 9 -3.18 -4.44 25.36
N ALA A 10 -3.39 -5.73 25.10
CA ALA A 10 -3.58 -6.25 23.76
C ALA A 10 -4.80 -5.64 23.06
N ALA A 11 -5.92 -5.51 23.78
CA ALA A 11 -7.13 -4.89 23.25
C ALA A 11 -6.91 -3.42 22.87
N LEU A 12 -6.17 -2.67 23.68
CA LEU A 12 -5.81 -1.28 23.38
C LEU A 12 -4.88 -1.16 22.17
N LEU A 13 -3.85 -2.01 22.09
CA LEU A 13 -2.93 -2.05 20.95
C LEU A 13 -3.66 -2.40 19.66
N PHE A 14 -4.55 -3.39 19.70
CA PHE A 14 -5.35 -3.78 18.55
C PHE A 14 -6.31 -2.67 18.11
N GLY A 15 -6.98 -2.02 19.06
CA GLY A 15 -7.87 -0.89 18.78
C GLY A 15 -7.13 0.30 18.17
N LEU A 16 -5.94 0.65 18.71
CA LEU A 16 -5.10 1.70 18.16
C LEU A 16 -4.57 1.35 16.75
N GLY A 17 -4.17 0.10 16.54
CA GLY A 17 -3.75 -0.39 15.23
C GLY A 17 -4.87 -0.31 14.20
N THR A 18 -6.07 -0.79 14.55
CA THR A 18 -7.25 -0.70 13.69
C THR A 18 -7.60 0.75 13.35
N TYR A 19 -7.61 1.63 14.35
CA TYR A 19 -7.82 3.06 14.12
C TYR A 19 -6.75 3.67 13.20
N GLY A 20 -5.49 3.27 13.39
CA GLY A 20 -4.37 3.71 12.57
C GLY A 20 -4.54 3.31 11.10
N VAL A 21 -4.92 2.07 10.81
CA VAL A 21 -5.18 1.57 9.45
C VAL A 21 -6.31 2.36 8.79
N LEU A 22 -7.42 2.56 9.49
CA LEU A 22 -8.61 3.22 8.93
C LEU A 22 -8.42 4.73 8.71
N ARG A 23 -7.55 5.37 9.49
CA ARG A 23 -7.39 6.83 9.48
C ARG A 23 -6.21 7.32 8.64
N ARG A 24 -5.23 6.48 8.35
CA ARG A 24 -3.98 6.89 7.71
C ARG A 24 -3.98 6.56 6.22
N ARG A 25 -3.56 7.56 5.44
CA ARG A 25 -3.40 7.44 3.98
C ARG A 25 -1.97 7.11 3.57
N ASN A 26 -1.02 7.30 4.47
CA ASN A 26 0.39 7.05 4.22
C ASN A 26 0.70 5.57 4.43
N ALA A 27 1.26 4.91 3.42
CA ALA A 27 1.56 3.48 3.43
C ALA A 27 2.49 3.07 4.59
N VAL A 28 3.48 3.90 4.94
CA VAL A 28 4.39 3.63 6.06
C VAL A 28 3.65 3.64 7.40
N LEU A 29 2.73 4.59 7.59
CA LEU A 29 1.94 4.66 8.82
C LEU A 29 0.91 3.52 8.92
N VAL A 30 0.37 3.07 7.78
CA VAL A 30 -0.50 1.88 7.72
C VAL A 30 0.29 0.63 8.09
N LEU A 31 1.50 0.47 7.56
CA LEU A 31 2.38 -0.65 7.91
C LEU A 31 2.69 -0.69 9.41
N MET A 32 3.03 0.45 10.02
CA MET A 32 3.23 0.55 11.48
C MET A 32 1.96 0.21 12.29
N ALA A 33 0.79 0.57 11.77
CA ALA A 33 -0.49 0.27 12.42
C ALA A 33 -0.82 -1.24 12.37
N VAL A 34 -0.54 -1.90 11.24
CA VAL A 34 -0.66 -3.37 11.10
C VAL A 34 0.29 -4.08 12.07
N GLU A 35 1.52 -3.60 12.21
CA GLU A 35 2.49 -4.17 13.14
C GLU A 35 2.01 -4.06 14.61
N LEU A 36 1.36 -2.94 14.99
CA LEU A 36 0.74 -2.82 16.30
C LEU A 36 -0.36 -3.89 16.52
N MET A 37 -1.14 -4.21 15.49
CA MET A 37 -2.15 -5.27 15.56
C MET A 37 -1.50 -6.65 15.72
N LEU A 38 -0.41 -6.94 14.99
CA LEU A 38 0.34 -8.19 15.13
C LEU A 38 0.97 -8.33 16.51
N ASN A 39 1.52 -7.24 17.07
CA ASN A 39 2.03 -7.23 18.45
C ASN A 39 0.94 -7.53 19.48
N ALA A 40 -0.29 -7.01 19.27
CA ALA A 40 -1.43 -7.33 20.12
C ALA A 40 -1.78 -8.82 20.09
N VAL A 41 -1.81 -9.44 18.90
CA VAL A 41 -2.05 -10.87 18.73
C VAL A 41 -0.94 -11.68 19.41
N ASN A 42 0.32 -11.30 19.24
CA ASN A 42 1.46 -11.94 19.85
C ASN A 42 1.37 -11.90 21.39
N LEU A 43 0.98 -10.76 21.96
CA LEU A 43 0.77 -10.62 23.41
C LEU A 43 -0.35 -11.53 23.91
N ILE A 44 -1.44 -11.71 23.17
CA ILE A 44 -2.52 -12.64 23.49
C ILE A 44 -2.01 -14.08 23.49
N LEU A 45 -1.25 -14.49 22.45
CA LEU A 45 -0.72 -15.85 22.35
C LEU A 45 0.21 -16.20 23.52
N VAL A 46 1.14 -15.31 23.87
CA VAL A 46 2.05 -15.51 25.00
C VAL A 46 1.29 -15.55 26.33
N THR A 47 0.28 -14.69 26.50
CA THR A 47 -0.53 -14.65 27.71
C THR A 47 -1.39 -15.89 27.84
N ALA A 48 -1.99 -16.38 26.75
CA ALA A 48 -2.77 -17.60 26.72
C ALA A 48 -1.91 -18.82 27.08
N ASP A 49 -0.71 -18.94 26.51
CA ASP A 49 0.23 -20.01 26.82
C ASP A 49 0.64 -20.02 28.29
N ALA A 50 0.86 -18.87 28.88
CA ALA A 50 1.19 -18.71 30.28
C ALA A 50 0.04 -19.10 31.24
N THR A 51 -1.21 -18.99 30.76
CA THR A 51 -2.42 -19.26 31.57
C THR A 51 -3.01 -20.65 31.36
N VAL A 52 -2.86 -21.24 30.17
CA VAL A 52 -3.45 -22.52 29.77
C VAL A 52 -2.34 -23.57 29.58
N ARG A 53 -1.75 -24.01 30.67
CA ARG A 53 -0.65 -25.03 30.67
C ARG A 53 -1.09 -26.47 30.40
N ALA A 54 -2.32 -26.70 29.94
CA ALA A 54 -2.93 -28.03 30.15
C ALA A 54 -2.62 -29.13 29.13
N ALA A 55 -2.29 -28.83 27.87
CA ALA A 55 -2.22 -29.88 26.85
C ALA A 55 -0.91 -29.94 26.03
N LEU A 56 -0.32 -28.80 25.71
CA LEU A 56 0.91 -28.71 24.91
C LEU A 56 1.82 -27.65 25.52
N PRO A 57 2.80 -28.03 26.34
CA PRO A 57 3.74 -27.06 26.91
C PRO A 57 4.49 -26.33 25.79
N HIS A 58 4.54 -24.99 25.90
CA HIS A 58 5.25 -24.09 25.00
C HIS A 58 4.67 -23.91 23.60
N ALA A 59 3.46 -24.42 23.29
CA ALA A 59 2.84 -24.23 21.98
C ALA A 59 2.62 -22.74 21.65
N GLY A 60 2.16 -21.93 22.60
CA GLY A 60 1.96 -20.50 22.41
C GLY A 60 3.25 -19.74 22.16
N GLN A 61 4.36 -20.17 22.77
CA GLN A 61 5.68 -19.56 22.54
C GLN A 61 6.19 -19.84 21.13
N VAL A 62 5.98 -21.05 20.61
CA VAL A 62 6.32 -21.40 19.23
C VAL A 62 5.50 -20.56 18.25
N PHE A 63 4.20 -20.41 18.50
CA PHE A 63 3.34 -19.54 17.71
C PHE A 63 3.77 -18.07 17.78
N ALA A 64 4.16 -17.59 18.96
CA ALA A 64 4.66 -16.24 19.13
C ALA A 64 5.93 -15.99 18.30
N LEU A 65 6.87 -16.93 18.31
CA LEU A 65 8.07 -16.85 17.47
C LEU A 65 7.71 -16.85 15.98
N PHE A 66 6.76 -17.66 15.56
CA PHE A 66 6.29 -17.67 14.16
C PHE A 66 5.67 -16.34 13.77
N VAL A 67 4.85 -15.73 14.62
CA VAL A 67 4.26 -14.39 14.37
C VAL A 67 5.34 -13.31 14.28
N ILE A 68 6.40 -13.38 15.11
CA ILE A 68 7.53 -12.43 15.03
C ILE A 68 8.26 -12.55 13.70
N VAL A 69 8.50 -13.76 13.21
CA VAL A 69 9.15 -14.00 11.91
C VAL A 69 8.26 -13.50 10.78
N LEU A 70 6.95 -13.75 10.85
CA LEU A 70 5.99 -13.22 9.89
C LEU A 70 5.97 -11.69 9.87
N ALA A 71 5.97 -11.04 11.03
CA ALA A 71 6.00 -9.58 11.14
C ALA A 71 7.28 -9.02 10.49
N ALA A 72 8.43 -9.64 10.72
CA ALA A 72 9.68 -9.24 10.08
C ALA A 72 9.63 -9.39 8.54
N ALA A 73 9.05 -10.46 8.04
CA ALA A 73 8.85 -10.68 6.60
C ALA A 73 7.87 -9.65 6.01
N GLU A 74 6.79 -9.34 6.72
CA GLU A 74 5.77 -8.35 6.32
C GLU A 74 6.38 -6.96 6.20
N ILE A 75 7.23 -6.55 7.14
CA ILE A 75 7.96 -5.27 7.07
C ILE A 75 8.83 -5.24 5.80
N GLY A 76 9.56 -6.30 5.51
CA GLY A 76 10.39 -6.37 4.30
C GLY A 76 9.57 -6.21 3.02
N VAL A 77 8.47 -6.94 2.89
CA VAL A 77 7.56 -6.84 1.74
C VAL A 77 6.87 -5.47 1.71
N GLY A 78 6.38 -4.99 2.85
CA GLY A 78 5.72 -3.70 2.94
C GLY A 78 6.63 -2.54 2.53
N LEU A 79 7.88 -2.53 2.97
CA LEU A 79 8.87 -1.54 2.57
C LEU A 79 9.21 -1.63 1.07
N ALA A 80 9.27 -2.84 0.51
CA ALA A 80 9.47 -3.03 -0.93
C ALA A 80 8.31 -2.41 -1.73
N ILE A 81 7.07 -2.60 -1.29
CA ILE A 81 5.88 -1.99 -1.91
C ILE A 81 5.92 -0.46 -1.79
N VAL A 82 6.25 0.06 -0.61
CA VAL A 82 6.38 1.51 -0.38
C VAL A 82 7.46 2.11 -1.28
N LEU A 83 8.61 1.44 -1.39
CA LEU A 83 9.70 1.89 -2.26
C LEU A 83 9.28 1.89 -3.73
N GLN A 84 8.58 0.84 -4.17
CA GLN A 84 8.04 0.75 -5.53
C GLN A 84 7.03 1.87 -5.81
N LEU A 85 6.12 2.12 -4.88
CA LEU A 85 5.14 3.19 -4.97
C LEU A 85 5.81 4.57 -5.06
N TYR A 86 6.83 4.80 -4.22
CA TYR A 86 7.61 6.03 -4.26
C TYR A 86 8.35 6.24 -5.58
N ARG A 87 8.96 5.19 -6.12
CA ARG A 87 9.64 5.26 -7.43
C ARG A 87 8.69 5.59 -8.58
N LEU A 88 7.47 5.07 -8.53
CA LEU A 88 6.49 5.27 -9.61
C LEU A 88 5.81 6.63 -9.52
N ARG A 89 5.61 7.18 -8.33
CA ARG A 89 4.74 8.36 -8.12
C ARG A 89 5.35 9.49 -7.30
N ALA A 90 6.54 9.32 -6.79
CA ALA A 90 7.16 10.23 -5.82
C ALA A 90 6.26 10.53 -4.59
N SER A 91 5.28 9.65 -4.31
CA SER A 91 4.32 9.76 -3.20
C SER A 91 4.12 8.40 -2.54
N VAL A 92 3.88 8.39 -1.24
CA VAL A 92 3.55 7.20 -0.45
C VAL A 92 2.08 7.18 -0.03
N ALA A 93 1.25 8.04 -0.61
CA ALA A 93 -0.18 8.09 -0.36
C ALA A 93 -0.88 6.95 -1.11
N VAL A 94 -1.53 6.05 -0.36
CA VAL A 94 -2.16 4.83 -0.91
C VAL A 94 -3.43 5.15 -1.69
N ASP A 95 -4.14 6.20 -1.30
CA ASP A 95 -5.40 6.62 -1.91
C ASP A 95 -5.24 7.37 -3.23
N GLU A 96 -4.01 7.76 -3.60
CA GLU A 96 -3.70 8.38 -4.90
C GLU A 96 -3.41 7.34 -6.00
N VAL A 97 -3.38 6.05 -5.66
CA VAL A 97 -3.19 4.98 -6.64
C VAL A 97 -4.49 4.75 -7.40
N PRO A 98 -4.57 5.06 -8.71
CA PRO A 98 -5.77 4.73 -9.49
C PRO A 98 -5.90 3.21 -9.54
N LEU A 99 -7.06 2.72 -9.19
CA LEU A 99 -7.42 1.29 -9.32
C LEU A 99 -7.71 0.90 -10.78
N THR A 100 -7.60 1.85 -11.70
CA THR A 100 -7.75 1.59 -13.13
C THR A 100 -6.50 0.91 -13.64
N GLU A 101 -6.65 -0.23 -14.26
CA GLU A 101 -5.57 -0.92 -14.97
C GLU A 101 -4.85 0.06 -15.90
N PRO A 102 -3.50 0.03 -15.96
CA PRO A 102 -2.81 0.79 -16.98
C PRO A 102 -3.32 0.30 -18.33
N SER A 103 -4.05 1.17 -19.00
CA SER A 103 -4.45 0.94 -20.39
C SER A 103 -3.20 0.62 -21.18
N LEU A 104 -3.07 -0.64 -21.63
CA LEU A 104 -1.99 -1.09 -22.52
C LEU A 104 -2.07 -0.40 -23.89
N THR A 105 -3.06 0.42 -24.12
CA THR A 105 -3.16 1.33 -25.24
C THR A 105 -2.47 2.67 -24.94
N GLY A 106 -1.21 2.60 -24.57
CA GLY A 106 -0.31 3.77 -24.47
C GLY A 106 0.27 4.17 -25.82
N VAL A 107 -0.51 4.10 -26.89
CA VAL A 107 -0.24 4.82 -28.12
C VAL A 107 -1.10 6.07 -28.04
N PRO A 108 -0.51 7.26 -27.85
CA PRO A 108 -1.25 8.47 -28.12
C PRO A 108 -1.65 8.39 -29.59
N LEU A 109 -2.92 8.24 -29.85
CA LEU A 109 -3.47 8.55 -31.17
C LEU A 109 -3.22 10.04 -31.33
N THR A 110 -2.03 10.39 -31.85
CA THR A 110 -1.82 11.69 -32.43
C THR A 110 -2.81 11.75 -33.59
N GLU A 111 -3.94 12.39 -33.36
CA GLU A 111 -4.79 12.85 -34.43
C GLU A 111 -3.87 13.58 -35.41
N PRO A 112 -3.85 13.19 -36.69
CA PRO A 112 -3.13 13.98 -37.68
C PRO A 112 -3.76 15.36 -37.66
N PRO A 113 -2.96 16.44 -37.74
CA PRO A 113 -3.49 17.79 -37.72
C PRO A 113 -4.44 17.93 -38.93
N ALA A 114 -5.73 18.01 -38.65
CA ALA A 114 -6.77 18.36 -39.62
C ALA A 114 -6.56 19.82 -39.99
N GLY A 115 -5.73 20.09 -41.00
CA GLY A 115 -5.41 21.45 -41.36
C GLY A 115 -4.36 21.59 -42.45
N GLY A 116 -4.35 20.69 -43.42
CA GLY A 116 -3.34 20.74 -44.48
C GLY A 116 -3.83 20.56 -45.91
N LEU A 117 -5.12 20.73 -46.20
CA LEU A 117 -5.62 20.59 -47.56
C LEU A 117 -6.54 21.75 -47.98
N ALA A 118 -6.09 22.98 -47.79
CA ALA A 118 -6.80 24.12 -48.38
C ALA A 118 -5.87 25.31 -48.63
N GLN A 119 -4.85 25.13 -49.46
CA GLN A 119 -4.23 26.25 -50.19
C GLN A 119 -3.39 25.69 -51.35
N ALA A 120 -4.06 25.02 -52.27
CA ALA A 120 -3.57 24.92 -53.64
C ALA A 120 -3.88 26.24 -54.32
N GLY A 121 -2.84 27.04 -54.48
CA GLY A 121 -2.91 28.35 -55.08
C GLY A 121 -3.44 28.33 -56.51
N THR A 122 -4.30 29.23 -56.77
CA THR A 122 -4.64 29.71 -58.15
C THR A 122 -3.43 30.40 -58.78
N PRO A 123 -3.06 30.04 -60.00
CA PRO A 123 -2.07 30.81 -60.75
C PRO A 123 -2.76 32.04 -61.27
N THR A 124 -2.37 33.19 -60.79
CA THR A 124 -2.70 34.46 -61.47
C THR A 124 -1.83 34.62 -62.73
N THR A 125 -2.49 34.41 -63.84
CA THR A 125 -2.05 34.79 -65.18
C THR A 125 -2.10 36.29 -65.34
N GLY A 126 -1.10 36.83 -66.04
CA GLY A 126 -1.13 38.13 -66.68
C GLY A 126 -0.48 39.23 -65.82
N GLU A 127 0.31 40.04 -66.31
CA GLU A 127 0.22 40.79 -67.56
C GLU A 127 1.60 41.31 -67.91
N VAL A 128 1.92 41.10 -69.19
CA VAL A 128 2.94 41.78 -69.93
C VAL A 128 2.47 43.23 -70.15
N THR A 129 3.29 44.21 -69.86
CA THR A 129 3.51 45.34 -70.79
C THR A 129 4.51 46.36 -70.21
N ARG A 130 5.50 46.58 -71.00
CA ARG A 130 6.37 47.78 -71.25
C ARG A 130 7.39 48.11 -70.17
#